data_9892ca57f543e7e3038283022c5907dd
#
_entry.id   9892ca57f543e7e3038283022c5907dd
#
_cell.length_a   1.000
_cell.length_b   1.000
_cell.length_c   1.000
_cell.angle_alpha   90.00
_cell.angle_beta   90.00
_cell.angle_gamma   90.00
#
_symmetry.space_group_name_H-M   'P 1'
#
loop_
_entity.id
_entity.type
_entity.pdbx_description
1 polymer ?
#
loop_
_entity_poly.entity_id
_entity_poly.type
_entity_poly.pdbx_seq_one_letter_code
_entity_poly.pdbx_strand_id
1 'polypeptide(L)'
;MTDVFRHRTRVDVRFRDVDAFGHVNNAVFLSYAEQARIVYLTAAIGHPITLTDVEELPLILARLEVDYRSPIFFGQTVEIGTRIDWIGNSSFAMSHRLQAGDDGHRVADVASVLVSYDYASARPMRVPDDWRHRFEAVEGRSLQRDRGEE
;
A
#
# COMPACT_ATOMS: atom_id res chain seq x y z
N MET A 1 -5.98 12.95 12.09
CA MET A 1 -5.73 12.22 10.83
C MET A 1 -6.96 12.31 9.94
N THR A 2 -6.78 12.75 8.71
CA THR A 2 -7.85 12.76 7.75
C THR A 2 -8.12 11.35 7.25
N ASP A 3 -9.39 10.97 7.17
CA ASP A 3 -9.82 9.67 6.67
C ASP A 3 -9.92 9.66 5.13
N VAL A 4 -9.12 10.51 4.47
CA VAL A 4 -9.17 10.74 3.03
C VAL A 4 -8.09 9.95 2.32
N PHE A 5 -8.48 9.21 1.29
CA PHE A 5 -7.58 8.52 0.37
C PHE A 5 -7.64 9.22 -0.99
N ARG A 6 -6.60 9.96 -1.33
CA ARG A 6 -6.53 10.69 -2.60
C ARG A 6 -6.24 9.79 -3.79
N HIS A 7 -5.47 8.73 -3.55
CA HIS A 7 -5.13 7.75 -4.58
C HIS A 7 -6.05 6.54 -4.48
N ARG A 8 -6.61 6.14 -5.62
CA ARG A 8 -7.52 4.99 -5.69
C ARG A 8 -7.15 4.10 -6.85
N THR A 9 -7.29 2.79 -6.63
CA THR A 9 -7.00 1.73 -7.60
C THR A 9 -8.15 0.74 -7.56
N ARG A 10 -8.42 0.08 -8.69
CA ARG A 10 -9.46 -0.94 -8.81
C ARG A 10 -8.85 -2.28 -9.18
N VAL A 11 -9.36 -3.34 -8.57
CA VAL A 11 -8.98 -4.71 -8.87
C VAL A 11 -10.25 -5.52 -9.08
N ASP A 12 -10.33 -6.24 -10.18
CA ASP A 12 -11.42 -7.19 -10.41
C ASP A 12 -11.06 -8.53 -9.76
N VAL A 13 -12.01 -9.11 -9.03
CA VAL A 13 -11.82 -10.41 -8.40
C VAL A 13 -11.77 -11.50 -9.48
N ARG A 14 -10.69 -12.29 -9.47
CA ARG A 14 -10.52 -13.41 -10.40
C ARG A 14 -11.04 -14.69 -9.77
N PHE A 15 -11.44 -15.65 -10.63
CA PHE A 15 -11.90 -16.95 -10.15
C PHE A 15 -10.89 -17.63 -9.23
N ARG A 16 -9.60 -17.58 -9.56
CA ARG A 16 -8.54 -18.17 -8.75
C ARG A 16 -8.29 -17.49 -7.41
N ASP A 17 -8.85 -16.30 -7.19
CA ASP A 17 -8.74 -15.59 -5.93
C ASP A 17 -9.69 -16.16 -4.86
N VAL A 18 -10.70 -16.91 -5.29
CA VAL A 18 -11.74 -17.49 -4.44
C VAL A 18 -11.31 -18.86 -3.95
N ASP A 19 -11.53 -19.15 -2.67
CA ASP A 19 -11.22 -20.43 -2.06
C ASP A 19 -12.47 -21.32 -1.92
N ALA A 20 -12.29 -22.49 -1.28
CA ALA A 20 -13.35 -23.47 -1.10
C ALA A 20 -14.53 -22.98 -0.24
N PHE A 21 -14.35 -21.88 0.51
CA PHE A 21 -15.41 -21.27 1.30
C PHE A 21 -16.31 -20.35 0.47
N GLY A 22 -16.00 -20.13 -0.80
CA GLY A 22 -16.82 -19.33 -1.72
C GLY A 22 -16.55 -17.85 -1.71
N HIS A 23 -15.52 -17.37 -1.03
CA HIS A 23 -15.10 -15.98 -1.02
C HIS A 23 -13.59 -15.84 -1.25
N VAL A 24 -13.15 -14.62 -1.50
CA VAL A 24 -11.73 -14.34 -1.73
C VAL A 24 -10.91 -14.81 -0.52
N ASN A 25 -9.85 -15.57 -0.79
CA ASN A 25 -8.96 -16.06 0.26
C ASN A 25 -8.34 -14.89 1.03
N ASN A 26 -8.22 -15.02 2.34
CA ASN A 26 -7.70 -13.96 3.21
C ASN A 26 -6.32 -13.46 2.79
N ALA A 27 -5.45 -14.34 2.29
CA ALA A 27 -4.13 -13.96 1.82
C ALA A 27 -4.18 -13.11 0.54
N VAL A 28 -5.21 -13.26 -0.28
CA VAL A 28 -5.36 -12.52 -1.54
C VAL A 28 -5.68 -11.04 -1.28
N PHE A 29 -6.34 -10.71 -0.16
CA PHE A 29 -6.54 -9.30 0.25
C PHE A 29 -5.21 -8.56 0.31
N LEU A 30 -4.15 -9.24 0.78
CA LEU A 30 -2.79 -8.67 0.86
C LEU A 30 -2.19 -8.47 -0.52
N SER A 31 -2.47 -9.36 -1.46
CA SER A 31 -2.04 -9.22 -2.86
C SER A 31 -2.69 -8.00 -3.51
N TYR A 32 -3.95 -7.74 -3.22
CA TYR A 32 -4.64 -6.54 -3.70
C TYR A 32 -4.00 -5.26 -3.13
N ALA A 33 -3.71 -5.25 -1.84
CA ALA A 33 -3.04 -4.11 -1.19
C ALA A 33 -1.63 -3.91 -1.76
N GLU A 34 -0.90 -4.97 -2.02
CA GLU A 34 0.44 -4.91 -2.63
C GLU A 34 0.38 -4.34 -4.04
N GLN A 35 -0.58 -4.76 -4.85
CA GLN A 35 -0.79 -4.19 -6.18
C GLN A 35 -1.08 -2.70 -6.11
N ALA A 36 -1.95 -2.29 -5.21
CA ALA A 36 -2.28 -0.88 -4.99
C ALA A 36 -1.05 -0.07 -4.55
N ARG A 37 -0.20 -0.66 -3.73
CA ARG A 37 1.08 -0.05 -3.31
C ARG A 37 1.97 0.23 -4.51
N ILE A 38 2.15 -0.74 -5.39
CA ILE A 38 2.99 -0.59 -6.58
C ILE A 38 2.42 0.48 -7.51
N VAL A 39 1.11 0.51 -7.71
CA VAL A 39 0.45 1.55 -8.52
C VAL A 39 0.67 2.93 -7.91
N TYR A 40 0.52 3.07 -6.61
CA TYR A 40 0.77 4.32 -5.89
C TYR A 40 2.22 4.79 -6.07
N LEU A 41 3.17 3.91 -5.80
CA LEU A 41 4.60 4.23 -5.87
C LEU A 41 5.02 4.61 -7.30
N THR A 42 4.52 3.88 -8.29
CA THR A 42 4.77 4.20 -9.70
C THR A 42 4.26 5.60 -10.05
N ALA A 43 3.05 5.93 -9.63
CA ALA A 43 2.46 7.25 -9.88
C ALA A 43 3.21 8.37 -9.16
N ALA A 44 3.56 8.16 -7.90
CA ALA A 44 4.24 9.15 -7.07
C ALA A 44 5.69 9.40 -7.52
N ILE A 45 6.42 8.33 -7.82
CA ILE A 45 7.84 8.40 -8.23
C ILE A 45 7.98 8.82 -9.70
N GLY A 46 6.96 8.55 -10.51
CA GLY A 46 6.89 9.04 -11.89
C GLY A 46 7.56 8.16 -12.93
N HIS A 47 7.93 6.92 -12.60
CA HIS A 47 8.40 5.94 -13.57
C HIS A 47 7.90 4.54 -13.23
N PRO A 48 7.76 3.65 -14.23
CA PRO A 48 7.28 2.30 -13.99
C PRO A 48 8.21 1.52 -13.06
N ILE A 49 7.61 0.81 -12.12
CA ILE A 49 8.32 -0.15 -11.28
C ILE A 49 8.19 -1.51 -11.98
N THR A 50 9.28 -2.02 -12.51
CA THR A 50 9.31 -3.35 -13.11
C THR A 50 9.79 -4.36 -12.08
N LEU A 51 9.15 -5.52 -12.05
CA LEU A 51 9.49 -6.58 -11.10
C LEU A 51 10.89 -7.18 -11.32
N THR A 52 11.56 -6.80 -12.41
CA THR A 52 12.91 -7.25 -12.73
C THR A 52 14.01 -6.37 -12.16
N ASP A 53 13.68 -5.15 -11.72
CA ASP A 53 14.65 -4.19 -11.22
C ASP A 53 14.50 -3.98 -9.72
N VAL A 54 14.91 -4.98 -8.94
CA VAL A 54 14.91 -4.93 -7.47
C VAL A 54 15.77 -3.75 -6.98
N GLU A 55 16.77 -3.35 -7.75
CA GLU A 55 17.63 -2.19 -7.42
C GLU A 55 16.89 -0.85 -7.55
N GLU A 56 15.88 -0.77 -8.42
CA GLU A 56 15.08 0.44 -8.60
C GLU A 56 14.00 0.61 -7.54
N LEU A 57 13.68 -0.46 -6.81
CA LEU A 57 12.72 -0.42 -5.70
C LEU A 57 13.41 -0.91 -4.42
N PRO A 58 14.26 -0.07 -3.81
CA PRO A 58 15.02 -0.45 -2.63
C PRO A 58 14.14 -0.41 -1.37
N LEU A 59 13.18 -1.34 -1.31
CA LEU A 59 12.19 -1.41 -0.23
C LEU A 59 12.07 -2.82 0.33
N ILE A 60 11.83 -2.90 1.64
CA ILE A 60 11.43 -4.12 2.32
C ILE A 60 10.16 -3.84 3.12
N LEU A 61 9.21 -4.75 3.05
CA LEU A 61 8.04 -4.73 3.93
C LEU A 61 8.46 -5.20 5.32
N ALA A 62 8.39 -4.31 6.30
CA ALA A 62 8.84 -4.59 7.67
C ALA A 62 7.69 -4.95 8.61
N ARG A 63 6.49 -4.44 8.36
CA ARG A 63 5.33 -4.68 9.22
C ARG A 63 4.05 -4.63 8.39
N LEU A 64 3.10 -5.48 8.78
CA LEU A 64 1.80 -5.57 8.14
C LEU A 64 0.73 -5.86 9.19
N GLU A 65 -0.34 -5.07 9.18
CA GLU A 65 -1.54 -5.29 9.98
C GLU A 65 -2.76 -5.29 9.08
N VAL A 66 -3.64 -6.25 9.26
CA VAL A 66 -4.87 -6.38 8.48
C VAL A 66 -6.04 -6.54 9.40
N ASP A 67 -7.06 -5.71 9.22
CA ASP A 67 -8.38 -5.89 9.82
C ASP A 67 -9.35 -6.35 8.73
N TYR A 68 -9.79 -7.59 8.80
CA TYR A 68 -10.80 -8.14 7.91
C TYR A 68 -12.18 -7.79 8.44
N ARG A 69 -13.00 -7.16 7.61
CA ARG A 69 -14.33 -6.69 8.06
C ARG A 69 -15.48 -7.40 7.38
N SER A 70 -15.28 -7.82 6.13
CA SER A 70 -16.36 -8.39 5.32
C SER A 70 -15.78 -9.25 4.20
N PRO A 71 -16.46 -10.33 3.78
CA PRO A 71 -15.96 -11.14 2.67
C PRO A 71 -16.07 -10.41 1.34
N ILE A 72 -15.22 -10.82 0.39
CA ILE A 72 -15.27 -10.39 -0.99
C ILE A 72 -15.63 -11.60 -1.85
N PHE A 73 -16.48 -11.39 -2.84
CA PHE A 73 -17.00 -12.48 -3.69
C PHE A 73 -16.56 -12.33 -5.14
N PHE A 74 -16.51 -13.46 -5.85
CA PHE A 74 -16.27 -13.46 -7.29
C PHE A 74 -17.32 -12.61 -8.01
N GLY A 75 -16.88 -11.86 -9.01
CA GLY A 75 -17.74 -10.93 -9.76
C GLY A 75 -17.76 -9.52 -9.19
N GLN A 76 -17.22 -9.30 -8.00
CA GLN A 76 -17.11 -7.96 -7.43
C GLN A 76 -15.83 -7.27 -7.90
N THR A 77 -15.87 -5.94 -7.90
CA THR A 77 -14.70 -5.07 -8.08
C THR A 77 -14.33 -4.51 -6.72
N VAL A 78 -13.03 -4.57 -6.39
CA VAL A 78 -12.49 -4.00 -5.16
C VAL A 78 -11.87 -2.66 -5.48
N GLU A 79 -12.32 -1.61 -4.80
CA GLU A 79 -11.72 -0.29 -4.84
C GLU A 79 -10.78 -0.13 -3.66
N ILE A 80 -9.55 0.30 -3.92
CA ILE A 80 -8.51 0.40 -2.90
C ILE A 80 -8.02 1.83 -2.83
N GLY A 81 -8.30 2.48 -1.69
CA GLY A 81 -7.69 3.76 -1.35
C GLY A 81 -6.32 3.50 -0.75
N THR A 82 -5.33 4.27 -1.16
CA THR A 82 -3.94 4.15 -0.70
C THR A 82 -3.40 5.51 -0.30
N ARG A 83 -2.66 5.56 0.80
CA ARG A 83 -2.01 6.79 1.26
C ARG A 83 -0.72 6.47 2.02
N ILE A 84 0.17 7.47 2.07
CA ILE A 84 1.29 7.50 3.01
C ILE A 84 0.80 8.18 4.28
N ASP A 85 1.01 7.57 5.43
CA ASP A 85 0.61 8.12 6.73
C ASP A 85 1.71 8.99 7.34
N TRP A 86 2.96 8.52 7.27
CA TRP A 86 4.12 9.24 7.77
C TRP A 86 5.41 8.73 7.13
N ILE A 87 6.45 9.56 7.16
CA ILE A 87 7.79 9.21 6.70
C ILE A 87 8.79 9.45 7.85
N GLY A 88 9.49 8.39 8.25
CA GLY A 88 10.59 8.46 9.22
C GLY A 88 11.94 8.66 8.52
N ASN A 89 13.02 8.30 9.20
CA ASN A 89 14.35 8.38 8.58
C ASN A 89 14.53 7.34 7.46
N SER A 90 14.38 6.07 7.78
CA SER A 90 14.57 4.96 6.83
C SER A 90 13.29 4.22 6.48
N SER A 91 12.16 4.63 7.05
CA SER A 91 10.88 3.93 6.87
C SER A 91 9.74 4.90 6.57
N PHE A 92 8.67 4.36 6.02
CA PHE A 92 7.42 5.09 5.86
C PHE A 92 6.24 4.13 6.01
N ALA A 93 5.11 4.67 6.45
CA ALA A 93 3.89 3.90 6.66
C ALA A 93 2.88 4.17 5.56
N MET A 94 2.21 3.11 5.12
CA MET A 94 1.12 3.18 4.15
C MET A 94 -0.14 2.56 4.74
N SER A 95 -1.28 3.12 4.39
CA SER A 95 -2.59 2.55 4.69
C SER A 95 -3.35 2.29 3.41
N HIS A 96 -4.12 1.20 3.42
CA HIS A 96 -5.02 0.84 2.32
C HIS A 96 -6.40 0.56 2.88
N ARG A 97 -7.42 1.10 2.22
CA ARG A 97 -8.81 0.78 2.52
C ARG A 97 -9.42 0.06 1.34
N LEU A 98 -9.83 -1.18 1.56
CA LEU A 98 -10.47 -2.00 0.55
C LEU A 98 -11.98 -1.93 0.72
N GLN A 99 -12.68 -1.59 -0.38
CA GLN A 99 -14.14 -1.48 -0.45
C GLN A 99 -14.64 -2.32 -1.62
N ALA A 100 -15.78 -2.96 -1.46
CA ALA A 100 -16.36 -3.80 -2.49
C ALA A 100 -17.89 -3.77 -2.43
N GLY A 101 -18.53 -4.35 -3.47
CA GLY A 101 -19.98 -4.40 -3.56
C GLY A 101 -20.59 -3.12 -4.12
N ASP A 102 -21.87 -3.16 -4.47
CA ASP A 102 -22.60 -2.05 -5.06
C ASP A 102 -22.71 -0.85 -4.12
N ASP A 103 -22.73 -1.11 -2.81
CA ASP A 103 -22.78 -0.09 -1.77
C ASP A 103 -21.40 0.45 -1.38
N GLY A 104 -20.32 -0.13 -1.92
CA GLY A 104 -18.95 0.29 -1.60
C GLY A 104 -18.57 0.09 -0.14
N HIS A 105 -19.12 -0.93 0.52
CA HIS A 105 -18.83 -1.16 1.94
C HIS A 105 -17.36 -1.58 2.16
N ARG A 106 -16.86 -1.26 3.33
CA ARG A 106 -15.49 -1.59 3.73
C ARG A 106 -15.34 -3.08 3.96
N VAL A 107 -14.35 -3.70 3.29
CA VAL A 107 -14.07 -5.14 3.43
C VAL A 107 -12.78 -5.42 4.20
N ALA A 108 -11.83 -4.50 4.17
CA ALA A 108 -10.61 -4.61 4.97
C ALA A 108 -9.90 -3.26 5.10
N ASP A 109 -9.14 -3.13 6.16
CA ASP A 109 -8.15 -2.07 6.33
C ASP A 109 -6.78 -2.71 6.51
N VAL A 110 -5.77 -2.17 5.79
CA VAL A 110 -4.40 -2.69 5.82
C VAL A 110 -3.46 -1.55 6.19
N ALA A 111 -2.61 -1.78 7.17
CA ALA A 111 -1.55 -0.86 7.55
C ALA A 111 -0.21 -1.55 7.36
N SER A 112 0.75 -0.86 6.76
CA SER A 112 2.07 -1.42 6.49
C SER A 112 3.17 -0.41 6.78
N VAL A 113 4.35 -0.92 7.13
CA VAL A 113 5.57 -0.13 7.26
C VAL A 113 6.60 -0.72 6.30
N LEU A 114 7.14 0.15 5.45
CA LEU A 114 8.19 -0.21 4.50
C LEU A 114 9.49 0.46 4.93
N VAL A 115 10.58 -0.24 4.72
CA VAL A 115 11.94 0.25 5.03
C VAL A 115 12.68 0.45 3.70
N SER A 116 13.25 1.63 3.55
CA SER A 116 14.18 1.91 2.46
C SER A 116 15.46 1.13 2.74
N TYR A 117 15.86 0.29 1.78
CA TYR A 117 16.88 -0.74 2.02
C TYR A 117 17.84 -0.81 0.85
N ASP A 118 19.13 -0.77 1.17
CA ASP A 118 20.17 -0.97 0.18
C ASP A 118 20.54 -2.46 0.13
N TYR A 119 20.15 -3.12 -0.95
CA TYR A 119 20.41 -4.56 -1.12
C TYR A 119 21.89 -4.88 -1.33
N ALA A 120 22.68 -3.94 -1.84
CA ALA A 120 24.12 -4.14 -2.05
C ALA A 120 24.86 -4.21 -0.71
N SER A 121 24.57 -3.32 0.22
CA SER A 121 25.19 -3.29 1.56
C SER A 121 24.40 -4.08 2.60
N ALA A 122 23.19 -4.55 2.27
CA ALA A 122 22.28 -5.24 3.18
C ALA A 122 21.96 -4.40 4.43
N ARG A 123 21.66 -3.11 4.25
CA ARG A 123 21.38 -2.17 5.34
C ARG A 123 20.23 -1.24 5.00
N PRO A 124 19.43 -0.82 6.01
CA PRO A 124 18.50 0.27 5.83
C PRO A 124 19.22 1.55 5.38
N MET A 125 18.56 2.35 4.60
CA MET A 125 19.07 3.65 4.17
C MET A 125 17.98 4.71 4.36
N ARG A 126 18.40 5.98 4.41
CA ARG A 126 17.46 7.09 4.49
C ARG A 126 16.53 7.07 3.28
N VAL A 127 15.23 7.27 3.51
CA VAL A 127 14.26 7.46 2.43
C VAL A 127 14.73 8.65 1.58
N PRO A 128 14.92 8.48 0.26
CA PRO A 128 15.44 9.56 -0.59
C PRO A 128 14.62 10.84 -0.47
N ASP A 129 15.29 12.00 -0.45
CA ASP A 129 14.61 13.30 -0.33
C ASP A 129 13.66 13.56 -1.48
N ASP A 130 14.00 13.12 -2.69
CA ASP A 130 13.11 13.21 -3.85
C ASP A 130 11.80 12.45 -3.61
N TRP A 131 11.86 11.25 -3.04
CA TRP A 131 10.67 10.48 -2.69
C TRP A 131 9.82 11.20 -1.63
N ARG A 132 10.47 11.78 -0.62
CA ARG A 132 9.78 12.54 0.43
C ARG A 132 8.95 13.68 -0.16
N HIS A 133 9.56 14.46 -1.06
CA HIS A 133 8.88 15.55 -1.73
C HIS A 133 7.72 15.08 -2.59
N ARG A 134 7.92 13.99 -3.32
CA ARG A 134 6.89 13.43 -4.19
C ARG A 134 5.71 12.87 -3.40
N PHE A 135 5.95 12.17 -2.31
CA PHE A 135 4.89 11.66 -1.43
C PHE A 135 4.11 12.80 -0.79
N GLU A 136 4.78 13.83 -0.31
CA GLU A 136 4.12 15.01 0.25
C GLU A 136 3.30 15.76 -0.79
N ALA A 137 3.76 15.80 -2.04
CA ALA A 137 3.00 16.40 -3.14
C ALA A 137 1.71 15.62 -3.43
N VAL A 138 1.78 14.28 -3.45
CA VAL A 138 0.59 13.44 -3.65
C VAL A 138 -0.40 13.61 -2.50
N GLU A 139 0.10 13.59 -1.27
CA GLU A 139 -0.76 13.65 -0.07
C GLU A 139 -1.23 15.07 0.25
N GLY A 140 -0.54 16.09 -0.27
CA GLY A 140 -0.90 17.50 -0.03
C GLY A 140 -0.68 17.95 1.40
N ARG A 141 0.25 17.33 2.12
CA ARG A 141 0.59 17.67 3.50
C ARG A 141 2.01 17.23 3.86
N SER A 142 2.54 17.76 4.95
CA SER A 142 3.80 17.28 5.51
C SER A 142 3.59 15.88 6.09
N LEU A 143 4.54 14.99 5.80
CA LEU A 143 4.49 13.59 6.23
C LEU A 143 5.57 13.25 7.26
N GLN A 144 6.41 14.20 7.60
CA GLN A 144 7.49 13.95 8.55
C GLN A 144 6.91 13.51 9.90
N ARG A 145 7.40 12.36 10.37
CA ARG A 145 7.01 11.81 11.66
C ARG A 145 7.61 12.63 12.79
N ASP A 146 6.80 12.98 13.79
CA ASP A 146 7.28 13.67 14.99
C ASP A 146 8.18 12.75 15.81
N ARG A 147 9.27 13.32 16.36
CA ARG A 147 10.30 12.55 17.08
C ARG A 147 9.79 11.81 18.31
N GLY A 148 8.57 12.03 18.75
CA GLY A 148 7.96 11.36 19.89
C GLY A 148 7.16 10.10 19.54
N GLU A 149 7.03 9.74 18.26
CA GLU A 149 6.21 8.63 17.78
C GLU A 149 7.04 7.42 17.31
N GLU A 150 8.35 7.42 17.56
CA GLU A 150 9.22 6.29 17.21
C GLU A 150 9.08 5.12 18.21
#